data_93634af9da364757afd175e4d73dcfa0
#
_entry.id   93634af9da364757afd175e4d73dcfa0
#
_cell.length_a   1.000
_cell.length_b   1.000
_cell.length_c   1.000
_cell.angle_alpha   90.00
_cell.angle_beta   90.00
_cell.angle_gamma   90.00
#
_symmetry.space_group_name_H-M   'P 1'
#
loop_
_entity.id
_entity.type
_entity.pdbx_description
1 polymer ?
#
loop_
_entity_poly.entity_id
_entity_poly.type
_entity_poly.pdbx_seq_one_letter_code
_entity_poly.pdbx_strand_id
1 'polypeptide(L)'
;ARNCGFLQVQRIERGTAFYVGGVKDEKSALAIRRGLHDRMTESVLTTLEAAQALFHETAPQPLTIIDTLSGGRDALVAANSDLGLALSEDEIEYLLNNFAKLGRNPTDVELMMFAQANSEHCRHKIFNATWTVDGEAQPLSLFGMIRETHKANPAGTVVAYSDNAAILEGASIRRFMPAADGSYIWREEMTHFLVKVETHNHPTAISPFPGAATGSGGEIRDEGATGRGSKPKAGLAGFSVSDLRIPGYQQPWESGYGKPERIASALDIMIEGPLGAAAFNNEFGRPNLAGYFRTFEQGAGERVRGYHKPIMIAGGLGQIGAGQTHKLPFGAGTLLIQLGGPGMRIGMGGGAASSMAAGTNTAALDFDSVQRGNPEIQRRAQEVINHCWALGETNPIVAIHDVGAGGISNAFPELVDGAEKGARFDMRKVPLEETGLAPKEIWCNESQERYTLAVNPDLLPLF
;
A
#
# COMPACT_ATOMS: atom_id res chain seq x y z
N ALA A 1 -19.96 2.05 -20.87
CA ALA A 1 -21.40 1.96 -21.17
C ALA A 1 -22.05 3.34 -21.07
N ARG A 2 -22.05 4.02 -19.94
CA ARG A 2 -22.71 5.34 -19.74
C ARG A 2 -22.18 6.39 -20.70
N ASN A 3 -20.87 6.50 -20.90
CA ASN A 3 -20.26 7.45 -21.82
C ASN A 3 -20.63 7.20 -23.30
N CYS A 4 -21.08 5.99 -23.63
CA CYS A 4 -21.58 5.60 -24.95
C CYS A 4 -23.12 5.66 -25.05
N GLY A 5 -23.80 6.24 -24.05
CA GLY A 5 -25.25 6.38 -24.04
C GLY A 5 -26.05 5.14 -23.60
N PHE A 6 -25.39 4.07 -23.14
CA PHE A 6 -26.05 2.86 -22.66
C PHE A 6 -26.41 3.00 -21.16
N LEU A 7 -27.41 3.81 -20.86
CA LEU A 7 -27.81 4.13 -19.48
C LEU A 7 -28.42 2.94 -18.71
N GLN A 8 -28.96 1.94 -19.41
CA GLN A 8 -29.58 0.75 -18.79
C GLN A 8 -28.54 -0.29 -18.36
N VAL A 9 -27.30 -0.20 -18.87
CA VAL A 9 -26.24 -1.15 -18.53
C VAL A 9 -25.67 -0.80 -17.16
N GLN A 10 -25.91 -1.65 -16.18
CA GLN A 10 -25.42 -1.50 -14.81
C GLN A 10 -24.01 -2.02 -14.65
N ARG A 11 -23.69 -3.18 -15.25
CA ARG A 11 -22.38 -3.84 -15.10
C ARG A 11 -21.98 -4.53 -16.42
N ILE A 12 -20.70 -4.50 -16.73
CA ILE A 12 -20.08 -5.23 -17.86
C ILE A 12 -18.87 -5.95 -17.29
N GLU A 13 -18.80 -7.25 -17.56
CA GLU A 13 -17.64 -8.07 -17.21
C GLU A 13 -16.85 -8.43 -18.47
N ARG A 14 -15.54 -8.63 -18.29
CA ARG A 14 -14.63 -9.10 -19.33
C ARG A 14 -13.99 -10.41 -18.90
N GLY A 15 -13.98 -11.41 -19.77
CA GLY A 15 -13.29 -12.67 -19.56
C GLY A 15 -12.30 -12.96 -20.69
N THR A 16 -11.31 -13.81 -20.41
CA THR A 16 -10.39 -14.38 -21.40
C THR A 16 -10.69 -15.86 -21.53
N ALA A 17 -10.95 -16.34 -22.76
CA ALA A 17 -11.14 -17.75 -23.02
C ALA A 17 -9.82 -18.41 -23.41
N PHE A 18 -9.43 -19.44 -22.67
CA PHE A 18 -8.25 -20.26 -22.93
C PHE A 18 -8.67 -21.60 -23.52
N TYR A 19 -8.17 -21.95 -24.68
CA TYR A 19 -8.38 -23.25 -25.33
C TYR A 19 -7.11 -24.07 -25.18
N VAL A 20 -7.13 -25.08 -24.30
CA VAL A 20 -5.99 -25.90 -23.95
C VAL A 20 -6.17 -27.32 -24.48
N GLY A 21 -5.31 -27.74 -25.39
CA GLY A 21 -5.27 -29.11 -25.91
C GLY A 21 -4.35 -30.02 -25.10
N GLY A 22 -4.56 -31.33 -25.18
CA GLY A 22 -3.66 -32.34 -24.60
C GLY A 22 -3.79 -32.56 -23.09
N VAL A 23 -4.83 -32.01 -22.45
CA VAL A 23 -5.11 -32.25 -21.02
C VAL A 23 -5.52 -33.69 -20.81
N LYS A 24 -4.81 -34.45 -19.98
CA LYS A 24 -4.96 -35.89 -19.81
C LYS A 24 -5.83 -36.25 -18.62
N ASP A 25 -5.85 -35.43 -17.58
CA ASP A 25 -6.57 -35.70 -16.32
C ASP A 25 -6.92 -34.41 -15.58
N GLU A 26 -7.77 -34.51 -14.57
CA GLU A 26 -8.20 -33.34 -13.76
C GLU A 26 -7.08 -32.69 -12.96
N LYS A 27 -6.05 -33.45 -12.57
CA LYS A 27 -4.87 -32.91 -11.88
C LYS A 27 -4.09 -31.95 -12.79
N SER A 28 -3.88 -32.36 -14.04
CA SER A 28 -3.26 -31.51 -15.06
C SER A 28 -4.13 -30.30 -15.38
N ALA A 29 -5.46 -30.49 -15.50
CA ALA A 29 -6.40 -29.39 -15.70
C ALA A 29 -6.33 -28.36 -14.55
N LEU A 30 -6.32 -28.82 -13.31
CA LEU A 30 -6.23 -27.95 -12.13
C LEU A 30 -4.90 -27.17 -12.09
N ALA A 31 -3.77 -27.84 -12.41
CA ALA A 31 -2.47 -27.18 -12.46
C ALA A 31 -2.43 -26.08 -13.53
N ILE A 32 -3.01 -26.35 -14.72
CA ILE A 32 -3.11 -25.37 -15.80
C ILE A 32 -3.99 -24.19 -15.38
N ARG A 33 -5.18 -24.44 -14.80
CA ARG A 33 -6.09 -23.38 -14.32
C ARG A 33 -5.37 -22.45 -13.35
N ARG A 34 -4.61 -23.00 -12.38
CA ARG A 34 -3.84 -22.21 -11.40
C ARG A 34 -2.80 -21.29 -12.03
N GLY A 35 -2.22 -21.68 -13.16
CA GLY A 35 -1.23 -20.87 -13.87
C GLY A 35 -1.83 -19.85 -14.85
N LEU A 36 -3.14 -19.89 -15.11
CA LEU A 36 -3.81 -19.05 -16.10
C LEU A 36 -4.61 -17.89 -15.50
N HIS A 37 -4.73 -17.78 -14.19
CA HIS A 37 -5.52 -16.72 -13.55
C HIS A 37 -4.90 -16.23 -12.26
N ASP A 38 -5.16 -14.99 -11.93
CA ASP A 38 -4.87 -14.42 -10.61
C ASP A 38 -6.00 -14.80 -9.64
N ARG A 39 -5.69 -15.67 -8.68
CA ARG A 39 -6.66 -16.18 -7.70
C ARG A 39 -7.33 -15.11 -6.82
N MET A 40 -6.78 -13.90 -6.75
CA MET A 40 -7.30 -12.81 -5.91
C MET A 40 -8.32 -11.93 -6.64
N THR A 41 -8.19 -11.80 -7.97
CA THR A 41 -9.01 -10.88 -8.76
C THR A 41 -9.77 -11.56 -9.91
N GLU A 42 -9.50 -12.83 -10.17
CA GLU A 42 -10.09 -13.55 -11.30
C GLU A 42 -10.71 -14.86 -10.84
N SER A 43 -11.78 -15.26 -11.53
CA SER A 43 -12.46 -16.54 -11.33
C SER A 43 -12.37 -17.39 -12.58
N VAL A 44 -12.07 -18.68 -12.43
CA VAL A 44 -12.08 -19.63 -13.54
C VAL A 44 -13.49 -20.19 -13.70
N LEU A 45 -14.08 -19.94 -14.84
CA LEU A 45 -15.39 -20.44 -15.23
C LEU A 45 -15.23 -21.50 -16.31
N THR A 46 -15.97 -22.59 -16.20
CA THR A 46 -15.89 -23.69 -17.18
C THR A 46 -16.86 -23.52 -18.33
N THR A 47 -17.88 -22.70 -18.18
CA THR A 47 -18.88 -22.38 -19.21
C THR A 47 -19.24 -20.89 -19.16
N LEU A 48 -19.79 -20.35 -20.24
CA LEU A 48 -20.28 -18.97 -20.29
C LEU A 48 -21.51 -18.75 -19.38
N GLU A 49 -22.34 -19.77 -19.22
CA GLU A 49 -23.52 -19.70 -18.33
C GLU A 49 -23.10 -19.50 -16.87
N ALA A 50 -21.99 -20.11 -16.46
CA ALA A 50 -21.44 -19.92 -15.12
C ALA A 50 -21.03 -18.46 -14.82
N ALA A 51 -20.83 -17.63 -15.86
CA ALA A 51 -20.54 -16.20 -15.72
C ALA A 51 -21.70 -15.41 -15.08
N GLN A 52 -22.91 -15.95 -15.03
CA GLN A 52 -24.01 -15.32 -14.30
C GLN A 52 -23.67 -15.12 -12.81
N ALA A 53 -22.80 -15.95 -12.23
CA ALA A 53 -22.35 -15.79 -10.85
C ALA A 53 -21.64 -14.44 -10.60
N LEU A 54 -20.99 -13.85 -11.62
CA LEU A 54 -20.32 -12.56 -11.52
C LEU A 54 -21.29 -11.38 -11.32
N PHE A 55 -22.57 -11.59 -11.64
CA PHE A 55 -23.62 -10.56 -11.52
C PHE A 55 -24.49 -10.74 -10.27
N HIS A 56 -24.12 -11.67 -9.39
CA HIS A 56 -24.84 -11.90 -8.14
C HIS A 56 -24.51 -10.79 -7.13
N GLU A 57 -25.54 -10.22 -6.54
CA GLU A 57 -25.41 -9.30 -5.41
C GLU A 57 -25.50 -10.09 -4.09
N THR A 58 -24.53 -9.91 -3.22
CA THR A 58 -24.50 -10.50 -1.88
C THR A 58 -24.85 -9.44 -0.84
N ALA A 59 -25.67 -9.82 0.14
CA ALA A 59 -26.00 -8.91 1.24
C ALA A 59 -24.73 -8.56 2.07
N PRO A 60 -24.60 -7.32 2.54
CA PRO A 60 -23.48 -6.93 3.40
C PRO A 60 -23.36 -7.82 4.64
N GLN A 61 -22.14 -8.20 4.98
CA GLN A 61 -21.87 -8.94 6.20
C GLN A 61 -22.02 -8.02 7.42
N PRO A 62 -22.47 -8.54 8.58
CA PRO A 62 -22.67 -7.74 9.78
C PRO A 62 -21.35 -7.29 10.40
N LEU A 63 -21.43 -6.25 11.23
CA LEU A 63 -20.38 -5.89 12.19
C LEU A 63 -20.26 -6.99 13.25
N THR A 64 -19.04 -7.41 13.55
CA THR A 64 -18.79 -8.41 14.59
C THR A 64 -18.30 -7.73 15.87
N ILE A 65 -18.88 -8.15 17.00
CA ILE A 65 -18.47 -7.69 18.34
C ILE A 65 -17.68 -8.81 18.99
N ILE A 66 -16.49 -8.53 19.51
CA ILE A 66 -15.64 -9.48 20.19
C ILE A 66 -15.90 -9.37 21.70
N ASP A 67 -16.51 -10.38 22.31
CA ASP A 67 -16.91 -10.34 23.73
C ASP A 67 -15.72 -10.44 24.69
N THR A 68 -15.02 -9.34 24.86
CA THR A 68 -13.89 -9.24 25.78
C THR A 68 -14.31 -8.99 27.24
N LEU A 69 -15.51 -8.46 27.50
CA LEU A 69 -15.97 -8.20 28.85
C LEU A 69 -16.32 -9.49 29.60
N SER A 70 -16.90 -10.49 28.92
CA SER A 70 -17.23 -11.80 29.52
C SER A 70 -16.17 -12.86 29.22
N GLY A 71 -15.67 -12.91 27.98
CA GLY A 71 -14.68 -13.90 27.52
C GLY A 71 -13.23 -13.53 27.80
N GLY A 72 -12.99 -12.30 28.27
CA GLY A 72 -11.66 -11.85 28.72
C GLY A 72 -10.57 -11.96 27.66
N ARG A 73 -9.40 -12.36 28.15
CA ARG A 73 -8.20 -12.52 27.32
C ARG A 73 -8.35 -13.57 26.23
N ASP A 74 -9.01 -14.69 26.53
CA ASP A 74 -9.13 -15.80 25.58
C ASP A 74 -9.92 -15.39 24.34
N ALA A 75 -10.96 -14.59 24.49
CA ALA A 75 -11.73 -14.06 23.38
C ALA A 75 -10.89 -13.13 22.48
N LEU A 76 -10.02 -12.29 23.06
CA LEU A 76 -9.14 -11.40 22.28
C LEU A 76 -8.00 -12.17 21.63
N VAL A 77 -7.43 -13.18 22.28
CA VAL A 77 -6.39 -14.06 21.69
C VAL A 77 -6.96 -14.85 20.50
N ALA A 78 -8.19 -15.37 20.62
CA ALA A 78 -8.86 -16.02 19.50
C ALA A 78 -9.06 -15.05 18.32
N ALA A 79 -9.59 -13.85 18.59
CA ALA A 79 -9.75 -12.83 17.56
C ALA A 79 -8.42 -12.39 16.94
N ASN A 80 -7.33 -12.30 17.72
CA ASN A 80 -5.99 -12.01 17.24
C ASN A 80 -5.52 -13.04 16.19
N SER A 81 -5.78 -14.33 16.45
CA SER A 81 -5.46 -15.42 15.52
C SER A 81 -6.37 -15.41 14.28
N ASP A 82 -7.69 -15.34 14.49
CA ASP A 82 -8.68 -15.49 13.41
C ASP A 82 -8.65 -14.32 12.42
N LEU A 83 -8.37 -13.12 12.92
CA LEU A 83 -8.28 -11.88 12.10
C LEU A 83 -6.84 -11.56 11.64
N GLY A 84 -5.84 -12.32 12.07
CA GLY A 84 -4.44 -12.08 11.71
C GLY A 84 -3.90 -10.74 12.18
N LEU A 85 -4.25 -10.32 13.42
CA LEU A 85 -3.95 -8.97 13.91
C LEU A 85 -2.47 -8.77 14.32
N ALA A 86 -1.73 -9.84 14.58
CA ALA A 86 -0.33 -9.81 15.01
C ALA A 86 -0.09 -8.97 16.29
N LEU A 87 -1.04 -8.97 17.21
CA LEU A 87 -0.94 -8.25 18.48
C LEU A 87 0.07 -8.94 19.43
N SER A 88 0.91 -8.15 20.07
CA SER A 88 1.78 -8.59 21.17
C SER A 88 1.00 -8.77 22.47
N GLU A 89 1.63 -9.42 23.45
CA GLU A 89 1.05 -9.61 24.79
C GLU A 89 0.67 -8.28 25.45
N ASP A 90 1.54 -7.29 25.40
CA ASP A 90 1.32 -5.95 25.96
C ASP A 90 0.16 -5.22 25.27
N GLU A 91 0.00 -5.41 23.95
CA GLU A 91 -1.09 -4.84 23.18
C GLU A 91 -2.44 -5.49 23.50
N ILE A 92 -2.45 -6.79 23.72
CA ILE A 92 -3.63 -7.53 24.20
C ILE A 92 -4.07 -6.98 25.57
N GLU A 93 -3.14 -6.85 26.52
CA GLU A 93 -3.44 -6.28 27.83
C GLU A 93 -3.92 -4.83 27.76
N TYR A 94 -3.28 -4.02 26.92
CA TYR A 94 -3.69 -2.65 26.66
C TYR A 94 -5.15 -2.56 26.18
N LEU A 95 -5.52 -3.35 25.19
CA LEU A 95 -6.87 -3.37 24.64
C LEU A 95 -7.89 -3.84 25.69
N LEU A 96 -7.62 -4.94 26.40
CA LEU A 96 -8.52 -5.42 27.45
C LEU A 96 -8.79 -4.37 28.52
N ASN A 97 -7.73 -3.72 29.01
CA ASN A 97 -7.85 -2.69 30.04
C ASN A 97 -8.64 -1.46 29.56
N ASN A 98 -8.43 -1.05 28.32
CA ASN A 98 -9.12 0.14 27.79
C ASN A 98 -10.59 -0.14 27.45
N PHE A 99 -10.92 -1.28 26.85
CA PHE A 99 -12.32 -1.64 26.58
C PHE A 99 -13.10 -1.92 27.88
N ALA A 100 -12.46 -2.49 28.91
CA ALA A 100 -13.05 -2.61 30.24
C ALA A 100 -13.36 -1.22 30.86
N LYS A 101 -12.44 -0.25 30.75
CA LYS A 101 -12.71 1.15 31.19
C LYS A 101 -13.84 1.82 30.41
N LEU A 102 -13.96 1.52 29.12
CA LEU A 102 -15.05 2.03 28.28
C LEU A 102 -16.39 1.35 28.56
N GLY A 103 -16.41 0.24 29.31
CA GLY A 103 -17.61 -0.52 29.64
C GLY A 103 -18.30 -1.16 28.43
N ARG A 104 -17.58 -1.41 27.36
CA ARG A 104 -18.09 -2.05 26.14
C ARG A 104 -17.09 -2.98 25.49
N ASN A 105 -17.57 -3.88 24.69
CA ASN A 105 -16.78 -4.76 23.86
C ASN A 105 -16.22 -4.05 22.62
N PRO A 106 -15.03 -4.42 22.11
CA PRO A 106 -14.52 -3.96 20.83
C PRO A 106 -15.28 -4.58 19.67
N THR A 107 -15.28 -3.87 18.54
CA THR A 107 -15.69 -4.40 17.25
C THR A 107 -14.48 -4.95 16.48
N ASP A 108 -14.72 -5.82 15.51
CA ASP A 108 -13.69 -6.33 14.61
C ASP A 108 -13.01 -5.20 13.81
N VAL A 109 -13.74 -4.13 13.46
CA VAL A 109 -13.20 -2.92 12.82
C VAL A 109 -12.18 -2.23 13.72
N GLU A 110 -12.53 -2.00 15.01
CA GLU A 110 -11.64 -1.32 15.96
C GLU A 110 -10.37 -2.12 16.24
N LEU A 111 -10.49 -3.44 16.34
CA LEU A 111 -9.31 -4.31 16.52
C LEU A 111 -8.41 -4.28 15.28
N MET A 112 -8.98 -4.35 14.08
CA MET A 112 -8.22 -4.29 12.84
C MET A 112 -7.55 -2.93 12.65
N MET A 113 -8.26 -1.82 12.90
CA MET A 113 -7.67 -0.47 12.87
C MET A 113 -6.49 -0.36 13.84
N PHE A 114 -6.66 -0.82 15.09
CA PHE A 114 -5.59 -0.79 16.08
C PHE A 114 -4.37 -1.60 15.61
N ALA A 115 -4.58 -2.82 15.13
CA ALA A 115 -3.52 -3.70 14.66
C ALA A 115 -2.73 -3.09 13.50
N GLN A 116 -3.40 -2.47 12.53
CA GLN A 116 -2.78 -1.80 11.39
C GLN A 116 -2.02 -0.54 11.82
N ALA A 117 -2.69 0.39 12.51
CA ALA A 117 -2.08 1.65 12.94
C ALA A 117 -0.93 1.45 13.95
N ASN A 118 -0.96 0.36 14.73
CA ASN A 118 0.07 0.04 15.73
C ASN A 118 1.08 -1.01 15.25
N SER A 119 1.05 -1.41 13.98
CA SER A 119 2.00 -2.37 13.39
C SER A 119 3.42 -1.81 13.37
N GLU A 120 4.42 -2.69 13.25
CA GLU A 120 5.81 -2.26 13.00
C GLU A 120 5.91 -1.44 11.70
N HIS A 121 5.11 -1.79 10.69
CA HIS A 121 5.04 -1.07 9.42
C HIS A 121 4.71 0.42 9.60
N CYS A 122 3.70 0.75 10.45
CA CYS A 122 3.28 2.15 10.66
C CYS A 122 4.07 2.84 11.78
N ARG A 123 4.46 2.12 12.84
CA ARG A 123 5.03 2.72 14.05
C ARG A 123 6.54 2.65 14.13
N HIS A 124 7.19 1.78 13.36
CA HIS A 124 8.65 1.57 13.41
C HIS A 124 9.17 1.35 14.84
N LYS A 125 8.46 0.51 15.61
CA LYS A 125 8.75 0.29 17.05
C LYS A 125 10.17 -0.17 17.30
N ILE A 126 10.69 -1.10 16.48
CA ILE A 126 12.05 -1.62 16.57
C ILE A 126 13.07 -0.52 16.27
N PHE A 127 12.87 0.27 15.21
CA PHE A 127 13.78 1.36 14.84
C PHE A 127 13.77 2.53 15.84
N ASN A 128 12.69 2.73 16.56
CA ASN A 128 12.57 3.75 17.60
C ASN A 128 12.93 3.24 19.01
N ALA A 129 13.11 1.93 19.18
CA ALA A 129 13.39 1.33 20.49
C ALA A 129 14.76 1.73 21.04
N THR A 130 14.87 1.72 22.36
CA THR A 130 16.17 1.70 23.05
C THR A 130 16.80 0.32 22.91
N TRP A 131 18.11 0.25 22.82
CA TRP A 131 18.84 -1.00 22.64
C TRP A 131 20.15 -1.03 23.41
N THR A 132 20.63 -2.24 23.66
CA THR A 132 21.81 -2.51 24.48
C THR A 132 22.72 -3.44 23.70
N VAL A 133 24.00 -3.14 23.62
CA VAL A 133 25.04 -3.99 23.04
C VAL A 133 26.02 -4.39 24.11
N ASP A 134 26.15 -5.72 24.34
CA ASP A 134 27.03 -6.30 25.34
C ASP A 134 26.88 -5.71 26.76
N GLY A 135 25.65 -5.36 27.12
CA GLY A 135 25.30 -4.77 28.41
C GLY A 135 25.38 -3.24 28.48
N GLU A 136 25.83 -2.58 27.43
CA GLU A 136 25.91 -1.13 27.33
C GLU A 136 24.73 -0.54 26.58
N ALA A 137 23.97 0.37 27.24
CA ALA A 137 22.88 1.09 26.61
C ALA A 137 23.39 2.02 25.52
N GLN A 138 22.79 1.96 24.34
CA GLN A 138 23.15 2.82 23.22
C GLN A 138 22.46 4.19 23.35
N PRO A 139 23.16 5.30 23.03
CA PRO A 139 22.66 6.65 23.25
C PRO A 139 21.55 7.06 22.27
N LEU A 140 21.45 6.41 21.13
CA LEU A 140 20.50 6.73 20.07
C LEU A 140 19.77 5.47 19.61
N SER A 141 18.47 5.61 19.30
CA SER A 141 17.73 4.60 18.53
C SER A 141 18.29 4.51 17.10
N LEU A 142 17.94 3.46 16.36
CA LEU A 142 18.35 3.33 14.96
C LEU A 142 17.85 4.53 14.11
N PHE A 143 16.64 5.01 14.34
CA PHE A 143 16.14 6.23 13.71
C PHE A 143 16.90 7.48 14.15
N GLY A 144 17.29 7.54 15.43
CA GLY A 144 18.15 8.61 15.93
C GLY A 144 19.46 8.71 15.15
N MET A 145 20.12 7.57 14.90
CA MET A 145 21.35 7.49 14.10
C MET A 145 21.15 7.97 12.66
N ILE A 146 20.05 7.56 12.01
CA ILE A 146 19.73 7.99 10.64
C ILE A 146 19.56 9.51 10.58
N ARG A 147 18.85 10.10 11.55
CA ARG A 147 18.60 11.55 11.62
C ARG A 147 19.83 12.40 11.89
N GLU A 148 20.89 11.83 12.50
CA GLU A 148 22.15 12.56 12.75
C GLU A 148 22.78 13.06 11.44
N THR A 149 22.66 12.32 10.33
CA THR A 149 23.14 12.76 9.02
C THR A 149 22.50 14.08 8.59
N HIS A 150 21.18 14.18 8.71
CA HIS A 150 20.43 15.38 8.36
C HIS A 150 20.73 16.53 9.34
N LYS A 151 20.82 16.27 10.65
CA LYS A 151 21.21 17.29 11.62
C LYS A 151 22.60 17.88 11.34
N ALA A 152 23.54 17.03 10.92
CA ALA A 152 24.89 17.46 10.61
C ALA A 152 24.97 18.30 9.32
N ASN A 153 24.11 18.06 8.35
CA ASN A 153 24.09 18.77 7.08
C ASN A 153 22.65 18.94 6.54
N PRO A 154 21.88 19.90 7.06
CA PRO A 154 20.50 20.16 6.63
C PRO A 154 20.40 21.03 5.37
N ALA A 155 21.51 21.57 4.86
CA ALA A 155 21.51 22.48 3.72
C ALA A 155 20.89 21.84 2.47
N GLY A 156 20.03 22.58 1.78
CA GLY A 156 19.31 22.10 0.60
C GLY A 156 18.11 21.20 0.87
N THR A 157 17.75 21.00 2.14
CA THR A 157 16.54 20.26 2.51
C THR A 157 15.41 21.23 2.87
N VAL A 158 14.26 21.07 2.20
CA VAL A 158 13.05 21.86 2.47
C VAL A 158 12.14 21.12 3.47
N VAL A 159 11.93 19.82 3.27
CA VAL A 159 11.13 18.96 4.17
C VAL A 159 11.86 17.63 4.35
N ALA A 160 12.00 17.19 5.62
CA ALA A 160 12.49 15.86 5.95
C ALA A 160 11.76 15.30 7.17
N TYR A 161 11.45 13.99 7.16
CA TYR A 161 10.86 13.22 8.25
C TYR A 161 9.47 13.68 8.75
N SER A 162 8.76 14.51 8.00
CA SER A 162 7.47 15.07 8.42
C SER A 162 6.37 14.98 7.38
N ASP A 163 6.64 14.38 6.24
CA ASP A 163 5.66 14.12 5.18
C ASP A 163 5.99 12.81 4.45
N ASN A 164 5.17 12.41 3.49
CA ASN A 164 5.29 11.16 2.74
C ASN A 164 6.61 11.03 1.96
N ALA A 165 7.17 12.14 1.50
CA ALA A 165 8.48 12.20 0.83
C ALA A 165 9.34 13.35 1.36
N ALA A 166 10.65 13.23 1.21
CA ALA A 166 11.56 14.35 1.44
C ALA A 166 11.50 15.35 0.27
N ILE A 167 11.63 16.63 0.59
CA ILE A 167 11.68 17.72 -0.39
C ILE A 167 13.04 18.40 -0.31
N LEU A 168 13.73 18.47 -1.44
CA LEU A 168 15.02 19.11 -1.59
C LEU A 168 14.91 20.36 -2.45
N GLU A 169 15.76 21.34 -2.20
CA GLU A 169 15.80 22.59 -2.95
C GLU A 169 15.99 22.34 -4.45
N GLY A 170 15.18 23.00 -5.25
CA GLY A 170 15.23 22.96 -6.70
C GLY A 170 15.58 24.32 -7.29
N ALA A 171 14.95 24.66 -8.41
CA ALA A 171 15.23 25.88 -9.14
C ALA A 171 13.95 26.47 -9.78
N SER A 172 14.03 27.71 -10.23
CA SER A 172 13.00 28.25 -11.13
C SER A 172 13.11 27.55 -12.48
N ILE A 173 12.02 26.89 -12.88
CA ILE A 173 11.93 26.12 -14.13
C ILE A 173 10.70 26.51 -14.93
N ARG A 174 10.76 26.31 -16.23
CA ARG A 174 9.59 26.44 -17.11
C ARG A 174 8.86 25.11 -17.17
N ARG A 175 7.59 25.13 -16.77
CA ARG A 175 6.71 23.96 -16.77
C ARG A 175 5.63 24.09 -17.84
N PHE A 176 5.45 23.03 -18.62
CA PHE A 176 4.32 22.90 -19.53
C PHE A 176 3.14 22.30 -18.79
N MET A 177 2.07 23.05 -18.61
CA MET A 177 0.94 22.68 -17.76
C MET A 177 -0.38 23.24 -18.27
N PRO A 178 -1.54 22.65 -17.91
CA PRO A 178 -2.83 23.17 -18.29
C PRO A 178 -3.13 24.52 -17.60
N ALA A 179 -3.74 25.42 -18.34
CA ALA A 179 -4.35 26.64 -17.84
C ALA A 179 -5.85 26.41 -17.51
N ALA A 180 -6.49 27.38 -16.84
CA ALA A 180 -7.89 27.26 -16.43
C ALA A 180 -8.88 27.10 -17.61
N ASP A 181 -8.51 27.55 -18.81
CA ASP A 181 -9.30 27.42 -20.04
C ASP A 181 -9.07 26.08 -20.78
N GLY A 182 -8.24 25.19 -20.21
CA GLY A 182 -7.89 23.91 -20.80
C GLY A 182 -6.77 23.96 -21.85
N SER A 183 -6.28 25.16 -22.20
CA SER A 183 -5.07 25.28 -23.04
C SER A 183 -3.82 24.88 -22.27
N TYR A 184 -2.76 24.48 -22.99
CA TYR A 184 -1.46 24.18 -22.36
C TYR A 184 -0.52 25.36 -22.56
N ILE A 185 0.06 25.82 -21.47
CA ILE A 185 0.98 26.97 -21.44
C ILE A 185 2.29 26.64 -20.75
N TRP A 186 3.32 27.41 -21.09
CA TRP A 186 4.54 27.43 -20.31
C TRP A 186 4.43 28.44 -19.17
N ARG A 187 4.65 27.97 -17.93
CA ARG A 187 4.70 28.82 -16.73
C ARG A 187 6.05 28.66 -16.07
N GLU A 188 6.65 29.76 -15.68
CA GLU A 188 7.84 29.75 -14.82
C GLU A 188 7.43 29.67 -13.37
N GLU A 189 8.03 28.74 -12.63
CA GLU A 189 7.70 28.45 -11.24
C GLU A 189 8.94 27.98 -10.50
N MET A 190 9.15 28.44 -9.25
CA MET A 190 10.10 27.82 -8.33
C MET A 190 9.59 26.43 -7.99
N THR A 191 10.35 25.44 -8.36
CA THR A 191 9.97 24.03 -8.24
C THR A 191 11.07 23.28 -7.50
N HIS A 192 10.69 22.61 -6.42
CA HIS A 192 11.55 21.70 -5.67
C HIS A 192 11.40 20.27 -6.21
N PHE A 193 12.30 19.37 -5.79
CA PHE A 193 12.17 17.96 -6.16
C PHE A 193 11.98 17.10 -4.93
N LEU A 194 11.22 16.02 -5.14
CA LEU A 194 10.90 15.02 -4.14
C LEU A 194 11.85 13.84 -4.27
N VAL A 195 12.13 13.19 -3.16
CA VAL A 195 12.83 11.91 -3.10
C VAL A 195 12.05 11.00 -2.17
N LYS A 196 11.63 9.86 -2.70
CA LYS A 196 10.95 8.81 -1.93
C LYS A 196 11.61 7.47 -2.21
N VAL A 197 11.81 6.68 -1.15
CA VAL A 197 12.20 5.27 -1.22
C VAL A 197 11.49 4.52 -0.13
N GLU A 198 10.89 3.38 -0.48
CA GLU A 198 10.25 2.47 0.47
C GLU A 198 10.50 1.01 0.10
N THR A 199 10.20 0.09 1.01
CA THR A 199 10.31 -1.35 0.79
C THR A 199 8.93 -1.99 0.69
N HIS A 200 8.78 -2.98 -0.20
CA HIS A 200 7.57 -3.78 -0.35
C HIS A 200 7.90 -5.28 -0.35
N ASN A 201 8.42 -5.75 0.78
CA ASN A 201 9.10 -7.03 0.90
C ASN A 201 8.16 -8.22 0.95
N HIS A 202 7.18 -8.20 1.88
CA HIS A 202 6.25 -9.32 2.11
C HIS A 202 5.38 -9.62 0.88
N PRO A 203 4.69 -8.64 0.27
CA PRO A 203 3.89 -8.90 -0.92
C PRO A 203 4.73 -9.45 -2.09
N THR A 204 5.96 -8.95 -2.28
CA THR A 204 6.89 -9.43 -3.30
C THR A 204 7.35 -10.88 -3.03
N ALA A 205 7.49 -11.27 -1.76
CA ALA A 205 7.81 -12.65 -1.39
C ALA A 205 6.68 -13.63 -1.72
N ILE A 206 5.42 -13.22 -1.55
CA ILE A 206 4.25 -14.07 -1.76
C ILE A 206 3.86 -14.14 -3.24
N SER A 207 3.84 -12.99 -3.92
CA SER A 207 3.40 -12.85 -5.30
C SER A 207 4.26 -11.78 -6.01
N PRO A 208 5.40 -12.16 -6.61
CA PRO A 208 6.44 -11.22 -7.01
C PRO A 208 5.98 -10.13 -7.97
N PHE A 209 5.26 -10.48 -9.05
CA PHE A 209 4.79 -9.51 -10.02
C PHE A 209 3.82 -8.49 -9.40
N PRO A 210 2.65 -8.89 -8.83
CA PRO A 210 1.72 -7.91 -8.26
C PRO A 210 2.29 -7.22 -7.01
N GLY A 211 3.09 -7.93 -6.19
CA GLY A 211 3.75 -7.35 -5.03
C GLY A 211 4.71 -6.22 -5.39
N ALA A 212 5.56 -6.40 -6.38
CA ALA A 212 6.47 -5.35 -6.85
C ALA A 212 5.74 -4.24 -7.61
N ALA A 213 4.69 -4.57 -8.36
CA ALA A 213 3.85 -3.59 -9.04
C ALA A 213 3.19 -2.63 -8.03
N THR A 214 2.55 -3.17 -6.99
CA THR A 214 1.89 -2.36 -5.97
C THR A 214 2.88 -1.62 -5.06
N GLY A 215 4.09 -2.14 -4.87
CA GLY A 215 5.19 -1.41 -4.24
C GLY A 215 5.55 -0.14 -5.00
N SER A 216 5.69 -0.22 -6.32
CA SER A 216 5.88 0.97 -7.17
C SER A 216 4.66 1.90 -7.13
N GLY A 217 3.44 1.34 -7.10
CA GLY A 217 2.21 2.12 -6.97
C GLY A 217 2.14 2.90 -5.65
N GLY A 218 2.54 2.28 -4.52
CA GLY A 218 2.61 2.90 -3.20
C GLY A 218 3.58 4.08 -3.17
N GLU A 219 4.77 3.86 -3.66
CA GLU A 219 5.80 4.89 -3.76
C GLU A 219 5.34 6.10 -4.60
N ILE A 220 4.68 5.86 -5.75
CA ILE A 220 4.11 6.92 -6.58
C ILE A 220 3.03 7.70 -5.80
N ARG A 221 2.20 7.02 -4.99
CA ARG A 221 1.18 7.70 -4.19
C ARG A 221 1.77 8.57 -3.10
N ASP A 222 2.80 8.11 -2.43
CA ASP A 222 3.52 8.89 -1.44
C ASP A 222 4.10 10.17 -2.04
N GLU A 223 4.74 10.06 -3.21
CA GLU A 223 5.17 11.26 -3.92
C GLU A 223 3.98 12.17 -4.20
N GLY A 224 2.90 11.65 -4.84
CA GLY A 224 1.72 12.42 -5.22
C GLY A 224 1.01 13.08 -4.04
N ALA A 225 1.05 12.47 -2.85
CA ALA A 225 0.43 12.94 -1.61
C ALA A 225 1.32 13.86 -0.76
N THR A 226 2.51 14.21 -1.22
CA THR A 226 3.42 15.10 -0.49
C THR A 226 2.95 16.56 -0.57
N GLY A 227 2.99 17.26 0.55
CA GLY A 227 2.55 18.65 0.65
C GLY A 227 1.05 18.80 0.35
N ARG A 228 0.73 19.63 -0.63
CA ARG A 228 -0.65 19.84 -1.15
C ARG A 228 -0.84 19.19 -2.53
N GLY A 229 -0.04 18.19 -2.83
CA GLY A 229 0.01 17.48 -4.10
C GLY A 229 1.25 17.80 -4.92
N SER A 230 1.81 16.78 -5.50
CA SER A 230 3.04 16.82 -6.29
C SER A 230 2.93 15.96 -7.56
N LYS A 231 3.99 15.89 -8.35
CA LYS A 231 4.01 15.15 -9.61
C LYS A 231 5.19 14.17 -9.66
N PRO A 232 4.95 12.87 -9.56
CA PRO A 232 5.96 11.83 -9.79
C PRO A 232 6.54 11.91 -11.21
N LYS A 233 7.87 11.76 -11.36
CA LYS A 233 8.57 11.98 -12.63
C LYS A 233 9.39 10.80 -13.13
N ALA A 234 10.10 10.13 -12.23
CA ALA A 234 10.95 8.98 -12.57
C ALA A 234 11.00 8.00 -11.42
N GLY A 235 11.04 6.71 -11.71
CA GLY A 235 11.07 5.63 -10.75
C GLY A 235 12.34 4.81 -10.79
N LEU A 236 12.54 4.05 -9.72
CA LEU A 236 13.53 2.99 -9.62
C LEU A 236 12.93 1.76 -8.91
N ALA A 237 13.51 0.58 -9.17
CA ALA A 237 13.18 -0.63 -8.43
C ALA A 237 14.45 -1.46 -8.17
N GLY A 238 14.67 -1.86 -6.92
CA GLY A 238 15.83 -2.64 -6.52
C GLY A 238 15.43 -3.93 -5.80
N PHE A 239 16.20 -5.01 -6.02
CA PHE A 239 15.89 -6.31 -5.44
C PHE A 239 17.13 -6.92 -4.79
N SER A 240 16.98 -7.36 -3.55
CA SER A 240 17.96 -8.21 -2.86
C SER A 240 17.28 -9.52 -2.47
N VAL A 241 17.85 -10.63 -2.91
CA VAL A 241 17.32 -11.98 -2.70
C VAL A 241 18.43 -12.93 -2.25
N SER A 242 18.06 -14.10 -1.78
CA SER A 242 18.98 -15.22 -1.56
C SER A 242 19.54 -15.76 -2.88
N ASP A 243 20.42 -16.76 -2.83
CA ASP A 243 21.01 -17.38 -4.01
C ASP A 243 19.92 -17.91 -4.96
N LEU A 244 20.11 -17.70 -6.26
CA LEU A 244 19.10 -17.96 -7.29
C LEU A 244 18.82 -19.44 -7.54
N ARG A 245 19.80 -20.31 -7.36
CA ARG A 245 19.71 -21.76 -7.64
C ARG A 245 19.10 -22.05 -9.00
N ILE A 246 19.71 -21.45 -10.03
CA ILE A 246 19.22 -21.54 -11.42
C ILE A 246 19.24 -23.01 -11.87
N PRO A 247 18.10 -23.57 -12.32
CA PRO A 247 18.05 -24.94 -12.78
C PRO A 247 19.04 -25.23 -13.91
N GLY A 248 19.85 -26.26 -13.73
CA GLY A 248 20.92 -26.63 -14.68
C GLY A 248 22.15 -25.73 -14.65
N TYR A 249 22.20 -24.73 -13.77
CA TYR A 249 23.37 -23.84 -13.62
C TYR A 249 23.65 -23.49 -12.14
N GLN A 250 23.55 -24.48 -11.26
CA GLN A 250 23.80 -24.32 -9.84
C GLN A 250 25.30 -24.01 -9.58
N GLN A 251 25.55 -23.02 -8.74
CA GLN A 251 26.89 -22.58 -8.39
C GLN A 251 27.48 -23.45 -7.25
N PRO A 252 28.82 -23.58 -7.14
CA PRO A 252 29.47 -24.43 -6.11
C PRO A 252 29.17 -24.00 -4.67
N TRP A 253 28.84 -22.76 -4.43
CA TRP A 253 28.51 -22.21 -3.09
C TRP A 253 27.05 -22.31 -2.73
N GLU A 254 26.18 -22.63 -3.68
CA GLU A 254 24.75 -22.75 -3.44
C GLU A 254 24.41 -24.07 -2.76
N SER A 255 23.67 -24.02 -1.65
CA SER A 255 23.17 -25.18 -0.93
C SER A 255 21.66 -25.22 -0.91
N GLY A 256 21.07 -26.42 -0.99
CA GLY A 256 19.62 -26.62 -0.92
C GLY A 256 19.17 -26.93 0.52
N TYR A 257 18.50 -26.02 1.18
CA TYR A 257 17.91 -26.22 2.50
C TYR A 257 16.38 -25.97 2.52
N GLY A 258 15.78 -25.75 1.33
CA GLY A 258 14.34 -25.52 1.17
C GLY A 258 13.91 -24.09 1.47
N LYS A 259 12.62 -23.87 1.39
CA LYS A 259 11.92 -22.61 1.71
C LYS A 259 10.47 -22.90 2.11
N PRO A 260 9.77 -21.98 2.79
CA PRO A 260 8.33 -22.10 2.97
C PRO A 260 7.63 -22.21 1.61
N GLU A 261 6.65 -23.11 1.51
CA GLU A 261 6.01 -23.46 0.22
C GLU A 261 5.38 -22.25 -0.48
N ARG A 262 4.77 -21.35 0.28
CA ARG A 262 4.06 -20.16 -0.24
C ARG A 262 4.95 -18.96 -0.57
N ILE A 263 6.23 -18.98 -0.20
CA ILE A 263 7.19 -17.94 -0.57
C ILE A 263 7.78 -18.28 -1.93
N ALA A 264 7.76 -17.32 -2.86
CA ALA A 264 8.36 -17.48 -4.18
C ALA A 264 9.88 -17.77 -4.08
N SER A 265 10.44 -18.46 -5.07
CA SER A 265 11.90 -18.67 -5.12
C SER A 265 12.62 -17.35 -5.38
N ALA A 266 13.89 -17.26 -4.98
CA ALA A 266 14.74 -16.11 -5.30
C ALA A 266 14.80 -15.86 -6.81
N LEU A 267 14.81 -16.90 -7.62
CA LEU A 267 14.79 -16.81 -9.09
C LEU A 267 13.47 -16.22 -9.59
N ASP A 268 12.32 -16.71 -9.10
CA ASP A 268 11.00 -16.20 -9.51
C ASP A 268 10.87 -14.71 -9.16
N ILE A 269 11.33 -14.30 -7.96
CA ILE A 269 11.32 -12.91 -7.54
C ILE A 269 12.16 -12.04 -8.48
N MET A 270 13.34 -12.51 -8.88
CA MET A 270 14.24 -11.77 -9.78
C MET A 270 13.74 -11.70 -11.22
N ILE A 271 12.88 -12.65 -11.64
CA ILE A 271 12.26 -12.63 -12.97
C ILE A 271 11.00 -11.75 -12.95
N GLU A 272 10.08 -12.01 -12.05
CA GLU A 272 8.74 -11.41 -12.06
C GLU A 272 8.68 -10.04 -11.37
N GLY A 273 9.43 -9.84 -10.30
CA GLY A 273 9.41 -8.60 -9.52
C GLY A 273 9.75 -7.36 -10.35
N PRO A 274 10.87 -7.35 -11.10
CA PRO A 274 11.22 -6.23 -11.97
C PRO A 274 10.20 -5.94 -13.06
N LEU A 275 9.60 -7.00 -13.62
CA LEU A 275 8.55 -6.87 -14.63
C LEU A 275 7.29 -6.22 -14.04
N GLY A 276 6.90 -6.60 -12.81
CA GLY A 276 5.77 -6.00 -12.11
C GLY A 276 5.99 -4.51 -11.82
N ALA A 277 7.15 -4.16 -11.26
CA ALA A 277 7.51 -2.78 -10.98
C ALA A 277 7.56 -1.91 -12.25
N ALA A 278 8.18 -2.43 -13.31
CA ALA A 278 8.27 -1.74 -14.60
C ALA A 278 6.90 -1.57 -15.26
N ALA A 279 6.05 -2.60 -15.22
CA ALA A 279 4.71 -2.56 -15.80
C ALA A 279 3.85 -1.48 -15.15
N PHE A 280 3.84 -1.39 -13.81
CA PHE A 280 3.08 -0.34 -13.11
C PHE A 280 3.56 1.07 -13.49
N ASN A 281 4.87 1.31 -13.45
CA ASN A 281 5.45 2.60 -13.83
C ASN A 281 5.11 2.98 -15.27
N ASN A 282 5.24 2.02 -16.20
CA ASN A 282 4.99 2.25 -17.63
C ASN A 282 3.52 2.59 -17.90
N GLU A 283 2.59 1.86 -17.31
CA GLU A 283 1.15 2.10 -17.50
C GLU A 283 0.69 3.39 -16.81
N PHE A 284 1.23 3.72 -15.62
CA PHE A 284 1.04 5.02 -14.98
C PHE A 284 1.59 6.18 -15.84
N GLY A 285 2.60 5.92 -16.68
CA GLY A 285 3.24 6.92 -17.54
C GLY A 285 4.41 7.64 -16.89
N ARG A 286 5.17 6.92 -16.03
CA ARG A 286 6.43 7.36 -15.43
C ARG A 286 7.55 6.38 -15.83
N PRO A 287 8.70 6.83 -16.36
CA PRO A 287 9.80 5.93 -16.68
C PRO A 287 10.40 5.31 -15.42
N ASN A 288 10.67 4.02 -15.43
CA ASN A 288 11.45 3.31 -14.42
C ASN A 288 12.91 3.25 -14.86
N LEU A 289 13.73 4.22 -14.40
CA LEU A 289 15.05 4.52 -15.00
C LEU A 289 16.21 3.78 -14.34
N ALA A 290 16.09 3.42 -13.09
CA ALA A 290 17.19 2.88 -12.31
C ALA A 290 16.75 1.70 -11.44
N GLY A 291 17.73 1.01 -10.86
CA GLY A 291 17.50 -0.09 -9.95
C GLY A 291 18.77 -0.90 -9.76
N TYR A 292 18.62 -2.02 -9.07
CA TYR A 292 19.71 -2.97 -8.86
C TYR A 292 19.17 -4.39 -8.65
N PHE A 293 20.05 -5.37 -8.88
CA PHE A 293 19.86 -6.77 -8.49
C PHE A 293 21.00 -7.21 -7.58
N ARG A 294 20.66 -7.86 -6.46
CA ARG A 294 21.66 -8.45 -5.55
C ARG A 294 21.21 -9.81 -5.07
N THR A 295 22.15 -10.74 -5.01
CA THR A 295 22.02 -12.02 -4.32
C THR A 295 23.01 -12.08 -3.18
N PHE A 296 22.62 -12.67 -2.05
CA PHE A 296 23.53 -12.84 -0.94
C PHE A 296 23.07 -13.97 -0.02
N GLU A 297 23.97 -14.93 0.19
CA GLU A 297 23.91 -15.88 1.30
C GLU A 297 25.31 -16.04 1.89
N GLN A 298 25.40 -16.19 3.20
CA GLN A 298 26.65 -16.42 3.91
C GLN A 298 26.44 -17.32 5.10
N GLY A 299 27.31 -18.32 5.26
CA GLY A 299 27.41 -19.12 6.47
C GLY A 299 27.92 -18.28 7.64
N ALA A 300 27.25 -18.36 8.78
CA ALA A 300 27.62 -17.69 10.03
C ALA A 300 27.46 -18.68 11.19
N GLY A 301 28.51 -19.48 11.47
CA GLY A 301 28.45 -20.62 12.36
C GLY A 301 27.49 -21.69 11.82
N GLU A 302 26.53 -22.12 12.61
CA GLU A 302 25.51 -23.11 12.22
C GLU A 302 24.34 -22.51 11.43
N ARG A 303 24.34 -21.20 11.18
CA ARG A 303 23.24 -20.49 10.51
C ARG A 303 23.67 -19.99 9.14
N VAL A 304 22.71 -19.93 8.22
CA VAL A 304 22.86 -19.24 6.94
C VAL A 304 22.16 -17.89 7.04
N ARG A 305 22.86 -16.81 6.71
CA ARG A 305 22.34 -15.45 6.61
C ARG A 305 22.15 -15.12 5.14
N GLY A 306 20.97 -14.55 4.81
CA GLY A 306 20.64 -14.18 3.44
C GLY A 306 19.31 -13.40 3.40
N TYR A 307 18.92 -13.03 2.20
CA TYR A 307 17.64 -12.37 1.95
C TYR A 307 16.53 -13.40 1.65
N HIS A 308 16.27 -14.30 2.61
CA HIS A 308 15.23 -15.34 2.47
C HIS A 308 13.82 -14.72 2.41
N LYS A 309 13.55 -13.66 3.19
CA LYS A 309 12.53 -12.67 2.89
C LYS A 309 13.21 -11.62 2.02
N PRO A 310 12.77 -11.39 0.79
CA PRO A 310 13.46 -10.46 -0.11
C PRO A 310 13.39 -9.03 0.40
N ILE A 311 14.30 -8.18 -0.08
CA ILE A 311 14.08 -6.74 -0.03
C ILE A 311 13.72 -6.30 -1.44
N MET A 312 12.53 -5.76 -1.61
CA MET A 312 12.11 -5.02 -2.80
C MET A 312 12.07 -3.54 -2.44
N ILE A 313 12.84 -2.73 -3.15
CA ILE A 313 12.84 -1.27 -3.01
C ILE A 313 12.12 -0.68 -4.20
N ALA A 314 11.09 0.13 -3.92
CA ALA A 314 10.53 1.08 -4.86
C ALA A 314 10.96 2.48 -4.49
N GLY A 315 11.33 3.30 -5.46
CA GLY A 315 11.74 4.67 -5.20
C GLY A 315 11.56 5.55 -6.42
N GLY A 316 11.68 6.86 -6.21
CA GLY A 316 11.50 7.80 -7.29
C GLY A 316 11.90 9.23 -6.97
N LEU A 317 11.79 10.02 -8.01
CA LEU A 317 11.97 11.46 -8.03
C LEU A 317 10.72 12.12 -8.57
N GLY A 318 10.24 13.15 -7.88
CA GLY A 318 9.09 13.96 -8.29
C GLY A 318 9.38 15.45 -8.27
N GLN A 319 8.35 16.23 -8.55
CA GLN A 319 8.37 17.71 -8.52
C GLN A 319 7.26 18.24 -7.64
N ILE A 320 7.51 19.37 -6.96
CA ILE A 320 6.51 20.10 -6.21
C ILE A 320 6.76 21.61 -6.33
N GLY A 321 5.70 22.40 -6.51
CA GLY A 321 5.81 23.86 -6.48
C GLY A 321 6.15 24.37 -5.09
N ALA A 322 7.00 25.39 -4.98
CA ALA A 322 7.46 25.94 -3.70
C ALA A 322 6.29 26.35 -2.78
N GLY A 323 5.19 26.83 -3.33
CA GLY A 323 3.97 27.19 -2.58
C GLY A 323 3.10 25.99 -2.14
N GLN A 324 3.47 24.76 -2.49
CA GLN A 324 2.69 23.56 -2.21
C GLN A 324 3.38 22.58 -1.22
N THR A 325 4.56 22.92 -0.73
CA THR A 325 5.44 22.00 0.03
C THR A 325 4.92 21.59 1.40
N HIS A 326 3.94 22.28 1.95
CA HIS A 326 3.40 22.01 3.28
C HIS A 326 1.88 21.87 3.24
N LYS A 327 1.38 20.86 3.95
CA LYS A 327 -0.04 20.72 4.24
C LYS A 327 -0.50 21.91 5.09
N LEU A 328 -1.70 22.42 4.83
CA LEU A 328 -2.26 23.54 5.57
C LEU A 328 -3.16 23.03 6.70
N PRO A 329 -3.18 23.69 7.86
CA PRO A 329 -4.15 23.38 8.90
C PRO A 329 -5.56 23.67 8.38
N PHE A 330 -6.54 22.87 8.81
CA PHE A 330 -7.92 23.07 8.41
C PHE A 330 -8.85 22.98 9.63
N GLY A 331 -10.03 23.60 9.50
CA GLY A 331 -11.00 23.73 10.56
C GLY A 331 -12.21 22.80 10.41
N ALA A 332 -13.16 22.94 11.35
CA ALA A 332 -14.44 22.26 11.25
C ALA A 332 -15.20 22.72 9.98
N GLY A 333 -15.87 21.77 9.33
CA GLY A 333 -16.58 22.01 8.07
C GLY A 333 -15.76 21.72 6.81
N THR A 334 -14.45 21.49 6.93
CA THR A 334 -13.63 21.02 5.81
C THR A 334 -14.14 19.68 5.31
N LEU A 335 -14.19 19.52 3.99
CA LEU A 335 -14.64 18.31 3.34
C LEU A 335 -13.53 17.28 3.31
N LEU A 336 -13.85 16.05 3.69
CA LEU A 336 -12.96 14.91 3.55
C LEU A 336 -13.42 14.09 2.35
N ILE A 337 -12.53 13.92 1.38
CA ILE A 337 -12.86 13.31 0.08
C ILE A 337 -11.92 12.12 -0.15
N GLN A 338 -12.47 10.98 -0.53
CA GLN A 338 -11.71 9.90 -1.16
C GLN A 338 -11.64 10.18 -2.66
N LEU A 339 -10.42 10.28 -3.19
CA LEU A 339 -10.14 10.37 -4.61
C LEU A 339 -9.54 9.04 -5.09
N GLY A 340 -9.98 8.53 -6.22
CA GLY A 340 -9.42 7.32 -6.84
C GLY A 340 -10.39 6.16 -6.97
N GLY A 341 -9.87 4.93 -6.90
CA GLY A 341 -10.60 3.70 -7.16
C GLY A 341 -11.56 3.27 -6.06
N PRO A 342 -12.39 2.25 -6.34
CA PRO A 342 -13.27 1.65 -5.36
C PRO A 342 -12.52 0.74 -4.39
N GLY A 343 -13.11 0.48 -3.23
CA GLY A 343 -12.67 -0.55 -2.30
C GLY A 343 -13.11 -1.95 -2.73
N MET A 344 -12.29 -2.93 -2.47
CA MET A 344 -12.57 -4.36 -2.68
C MET A 344 -11.85 -5.18 -1.61
N ARG A 345 -12.13 -6.48 -1.49
CA ARG A 345 -11.53 -7.36 -0.47
C ARG A 345 -10.11 -7.78 -0.85
N ILE A 346 -9.18 -6.84 -0.87
CA ILE A 346 -7.75 -7.07 -1.10
C ILE A 346 -6.89 -6.28 -0.12
N GLY A 347 -5.68 -6.77 0.16
CA GLY A 347 -4.74 -6.16 1.08
C GLY A 347 -5.20 -6.18 2.54
N MET A 348 -6.07 -7.12 2.91
CA MET A 348 -6.58 -7.23 4.27
C MET A 348 -5.46 -7.59 5.25
N GLY A 349 -5.24 -6.71 6.23
CA GLY A 349 -4.22 -6.93 7.24
C GLY A 349 -2.78 -6.85 6.74
N GLY A 350 -2.50 -6.21 5.61
CA GLY A 350 -1.17 -6.16 4.99
C GLY A 350 -0.08 -5.59 5.89
N GLY A 351 -0.36 -4.51 6.61
CA GLY A 351 0.56 -3.91 7.58
C GLY A 351 0.93 -4.87 8.73
N ALA A 352 -0.04 -5.60 9.27
CA ALA A 352 0.20 -6.62 10.28
C ALA A 352 0.98 -7.81 9.72
N ALA A 353 0.58 -8.34 8.56
CA ALA A 353 1.25 -9.46 7.89
C ALA A 353 2.71 -9.15 7.54
N SER A 354 3.02 -7.95 7.08
CA SER A 354 4.38 -7.53 6.75
C SER A 354 5.30 -7.43 7.97
N SER A 355 4.72 -7.21 9.15
CA SER A 355 5.45 -7.12 10.43
C SER A 355 5.84 -8.49 11.00
N MET A 356 5.25 -9.58 10.51
CA MET A 356 5.52 -10.94 10.98
C MET A 356 6.74 -11.57 10.32
N ALA A 357 7.32 -12.57 11.00
CA ALA A 357 8.36 -13.41 10.40
C ALA A 357 7.79 -14.19 9.20
N ALA A 358 8.60 -14.32 8.15
CA ALA A 358 8.20 -15.03 6.94
C ALA A 358 7.76 -16.47 7.23
N GLY A 359 6.59 -16.85 6.72
CA GLY A 359 6.08 -18.19 6.86
C GLY A 359 5.30 -18.50 8.15
N THR A 360 5.08 -17.53 9.04
CA THR A 360 4.35 -17.74 10.31
C THR A 360 2.83 -17.63 10.15
N ASN A 361 2.33 -16.88 9.17
CA ASN A 361 0.91 -16.76 8.88
C ASN A 361 0.32 -18.02 8.22
N THR A 362 -1.00 -18.11 8.17
CA THR A 362 -1.67 -19.07 7.28
C THR A 362 -1.51 -18.66 5.82
N ALA A 363 -1.54 -19.62 4.90
CA ALA A 363 -1.44 -19.31 3.47
C ALA A 363 -2.57 -18.39 2.98
N ALA A 364 -3.77 -18.50 3.53
CA ALA A 364 -4.90 -17.64 3.17
C ALA A 364 -4.62 -16.19 3.55
N LEU A 365 -4.22 -15.91 4.80
CA LEU A 365 -3.89 -14.57 5.25
C LEU A 365 -2.71 -13.95 4.48
N ASP A 366 -1.69 -14.74 4.15
CA ASP A 366 -0.57 -14.25 3.34
C ASP A 366 -1.03 -13.80 1.94
N PHE A 367 -1.92 -14.57 1.28
CA PHE A 367 -2.45 -14.17 -0.03
C PHE A 367 -3.41 -12.99 0.05
N ASP A 368 -4.30 -12.95 1.06
CA ASP A 368 -5.26 -11.87 1.26
C ASP A 368 -4.57 -10.52 1.56
N SER A 369 -3.35 -10.57 2.10
CA SER A 369 -2.53 -9.38 2.39
C SER A 369 -1.87 -8.76 1.16
N VAL A 370 -1.80 -9.46 0.02
CA VAL A 370 -1.18 -8.94 -1.20
C VAL A 370 -2.18 -8.13 -2.01
N GLN A 371 -1.83 -6.88 -2.25
CA GLN A 371 -2.66 -5.97 -3.03
C GLN A 371 -2.59 -6.28 -4.54
N ARG A 372 -3.53 -5.71 -5.28
CA ARG A 372 -3.53 -5.65 -6.74
C ARG A 372 -3.72 -4.20 -7.17
N GLY A 373 -2.96 -3.78 -8.17
CA GLY A 373 -2.93 -2.39 -8.63
C GLY A 373 -3.66 -2.17 -9.94
N ASN A 374 -4.15 -0.94 -10.13
CA ASN A 374 -4.67 -0.43 -11.39
C ASN A 374 -4.00 0.92 -11.72
N PRO A 375 -2.88 0.90 -12.45
CA PRO A 375 -2.10 2.09 -12.74
C PRO A 375 -2.88 3.18 -13.49
N GLU A 376 -3.87 2.79 -14.31
CA GLU A 376 -4.74 3.74 -15.02
C GLU A 376 -5.58 4.57 -14.06
N ILE A 377 -6.19 3.94 -13.06
CA ILE A 377 -6.97 4.66 -12.02
C ILE A 377 -6.05 5.59 -11.25
N GLN A 378 -4.87 5.13 -10.85
CA GLN A 378 -3.89 5.96 -10.15
C GLN A 378 -3.45 7.15 -11.00
N ARG A 379 -3.24 6.97 -12.30
CA ARG A 379 -2.94 8.06 -13.23
C ARG A 379 -4.06 9.08 -13.30
N ARG A 380 -5.31 8.64 -13.36
CA ARG A 380 -6.48 9.54 -13.37
C ARG A 380 -6.57 10.37 -12.09
N ALA A 381 -6.35 9.75 -10.92
CA ALA A 381 -6.28 10.46 -9.65
C ALA A 381 -5.13 11.50 -9.65
N GLN A 382 -3.97 11.12 -10.18
CA GLN A 382 -2.83 12.03 -10.30
C GLN A 382 -3.13 13.24 -11.21
N GLU A 383 -3.94 13.09 -12.26
CA GLU A 383 -4.30 14.22 -13.11
C GLU A 383 -5.19 15.23 -12.37
N VAL A 384 -6.05 14.78 -11.46
CA VAL A 384 -6.81 15.68 -10.57
C VAL A 384 -5.85 16.45 -9.67
N ILE A 385 -4.89 15.78 -9.04
CA ILE A 385 -3.87 16.42 -8.20
C ILE A 385 -3.06 17.43 -9.01
N ASN A 386 -2.64 17.07 -10.22
CA ASN A 386 -1.91 17.96 -11.12
C ASN A 386 -2.71 19.22 -11.49
N HIS A 387 -4.03 19.06 -11.74
CA HIS A 387 -4.92 20.18 -12.01
C HIS A 387 -5.01 21.11 -10.79
N CYS A 388 -5.25 20.56 -9.60
CA CYS A 388 -5.31 21.33 -8.36
C CYS A 388 -4.00 22.11 -8.09
N TRP A 389 -2.85 21.48 -8.30
CA TRP A 389 -1.57 22.17 -8.22
C TRP A 389 -1.47 23.33 -9.22
N ALA A 390 -1.96 23.13 -10.46
CA ALA A 390 -1.91 24.17 -11.51
C ALA A 390 -2.69 25.43 -11.13
N LEU A 391 -3.66 25.33 -10.23
CA LEU A 391 -4.42 26.49 -9.70
C LEU A 391 -3.59 27.37 -8.73
N GLY A 392 -2.41 26.94 -8.31
CA GLY A 392 -1.51 27.73 -7.46
C GLY A 392 -2.10 28.04 -6.09
N GLU A 393 -2.26 29.33 -5.74
CA GLU A 393 -2.80 29.74 -4.45
C GLU A 393 -4.25 29.32 -4.23
N THR A 394 -5.01 29.14 -5.30
CA THR A 394 -6.41 28.69 -5.26
C THR A 394 -6.55 27.18 -5.32
N ASN A 395 -5.47 26.42 -5.09
CA ASN A 395 -5.53 24.97 -4.96
C ASN A 395 -6.56 24.57 -3.89
N PRO A 396 -7.64 23.85 -4.22
CA PRO A 396 -8.67 23.45 -3.28
C PRO A 396 -8.21 22.44 -2.24
N ILE A 397 -7.15 21.70 -2.54
CA ILE A 397 -6.53 20.71 -1.62
C ILE A 397 -5.75 21.47 -0.56
N VAL A 398 -6.16 21.35 0.70
CA VAL A 398 -5.43 21.93 1.84
C VAL A 398 -4.48 20.92 2.48
N ALA A 399 -4.84 19.63 2.45
CA ALA A 399 -3.99 18.52 2.85
C ALA A 399 -4.38 17.28 2.06
N ILE A 400 -3.43 16.38 1.84
CA ILE A 400 -3.62 15.13 1.11
C ILE A 400 -2.80 14.04 1.78
N HIS A 401 -3.33 12.82 1.82
CA HIS A 401 -2.64 11.62 2.25
C HIS A 401 -2.93 10.47 1.27
N ASP A 402 -1.97 9.62 1.01
CA ASP A 402 -2.20 8.41 0.24
C ASP A 402 -2.93 7.34 1.06
N VAL A 403 -3.53 6.37 0.38
CA VAL A 403 -4.11 5.19 1.00
C VAL A 403 -3.17 4.02 0.80
N GLY A 404 -2.50 3.62 1.88
CA GLY A 404 -1.57 2.50 1.95
C GLY A 404 -2.02 1.46 2.97
N ALA A 405 -1.09 1.07 3.85
CA ALA A 405 -1.35 0.11 4.93
C ALA A 405 -2.53 0.53 5.80
N GLY A 406 -3.43 -0.40 6.10
CA GLY A 406 -4.65 -0.16 6.86
C GLY A 406 -5.76 0.52 6.06
N GLY A 407 -5.55 0.85 4.79
CA GLY A 407 -6.59 1.44 3.96
C GLY A 407 -7.03 2.81 4.42
N ILE A 408 -8.29 3.16 4.15
CA ILE A 408 -8.86 4.45 4.57
C ILE A 408 -9.04 4.54 6.10
N SER A 409 -8.94 3.40 6.81
CA SER A 409 -8.98 3.37 8.28
C SER A 409 -7.73 3.95 8.93
N ASN A 410 -6.64 4.08 8.19
CA ASN A 410 -5.41 4.73 8.60
C ASN A 410 -5.29 6.14 7.97
N ALA A 411 -5.48 6.25 6.66
CA ALA A 411 -5.25 7.47 5.92
C ALA A 411 -6.15 8.65 6.35
N PHE A 412 -7.45 8.42 6.61
CA PHE A 412 -8.32 9.50 7.08
C PHE A 412 -8.02 9.96 8.52
N PRO A 413 -7.82 9.05 9.50
CA PRO A 413 -7.36 9.45 10.83
C PRO A 413 -6.05 10.23 10.82
N GLU A 414 -5.04 9.80 10.07
CA GLU A 414 -3.78 10.53 9.93
C GLU A 414 -3.97 11.94 9.36
N LEU A 415 -4.82 12.07 8.32
CA LEU A 415 -5.13 13.35 7.70
C LEU A 415 -5.75 14.34 8.70
N VAL A 416 -6.67 13.88 9.55
CA VAL A 416 -7.36 14.76 10.53
C VAL A 416 -6.55 14.97 11.81
N ASP A 417 -5.74 13.98 12.22
CA ASP A 417 -4.82 14.11 13.35
C ASP A 417 -3.78 15.20 13.08
N GLY A 418 -3.24 15.25 11.87
CA GLY A 418 -2.32 16.31 11.43
C GLY A 418 -2.91 17.74 11.51
N ALA A 419 -4.22 17.87 11.57
CA ALA A 419 -4.92 19.13 11.80
C ALA A 419 -5.44 19.28 13.24
N GLU A 420 -5.15 18.33 14.14
CA GLU A 420 -5.67 18.26 15.52
C GLU A 420 -7.20 18.28 15.57
N LYS A 421 -7.85 17.51 14.70
CA LYS A 421 -9.30 17.43 14.56
C LYS A 421 -9.81 16.01 14.63
N GLY A 422 -11.07 15.86 14.99
CA GLY A 422 -11.85 14.65 14.77
C GLY A 422 -12.66 14.74 13.47
N ALA A 423 -13.22 13.61 13.02
CA ALA A 423 -14.04 13.56 11.82
C ALA A 423 -15.23 12.62 11.97
N ARG A 424 -16.21 12.81 11.10
CA ARG A 424 -17.37 11.93 10.92
C ARG A 424 -17.34 11.35 9.52
N PHE A 425 -17.32 10.03 9.40
CA PHE A 425 -17.30 9.30 8.14
C PHE A 425 -18.63 8.58 7.92
N ASP A 426 -19.17 8.70 6.72
CA ASP A 426 -20.30 7.88 6.27
C ASP A 426 -19.78 6.76 5.37
N MET A 427 -19.56 5.59 5.95
CA MET A 427 -19.00 4.42 5.25
C MET A 427 -19.87 3.93 4.09
N ARG A 428 -21.18 4.26 4.08
CA ARG A 428 -22.08 3.90 2.97
C ARG A 428 -21.77 4.68 1.69
N LYS A 429 -21.00 5.76 1.80
CA LYS A 429 -20.55 6.57 0.65
C LYS A 429 -19.23 6.12 0.05
N VAL A 430 -18.55 5.18 0.68
CA VAL A 430 -17.31 4.61 0.12
C VAL A 430 -17.64 3.83 -1.14
N PRO A 431 -17.06 4.19 -2.30
CA PRO A 431 -17.26 3.42 -3.53
C PRO A 431 -16.69 2.00 -3.38
N LEU A 432 -17.45 1.00 -3.79
CA LEU A 432 -17.06 -0.41 -3.70
C LEU A 432 -17.19 -1.07 -5.08
N GLU A 433 -16.25 -1.95 -5.40
CA GLU A 433 -16.28 -2.76 -6.62
C GLU A 433 -17.10 -4.02 -6.46
N GLU A 434 -17.18 -4.55 -5.24
CA GLU A 434 -17.92 -5.77 -4.93
C GLU A 434 -18.98 -5.56 -3.87
N THR A 435 -19.97 -6.45 -3.84
CA THR A 435 -21.04 -6.49 -2.85
C THR A 435 -20.71 -7.44 -1.70
N GLY A 436 -21.44 -7.32 -0.58
CA GLY A 436 -21.31 -8.26 0.53
C GLY A 436 -20.17 -7.97 1.51
N LEU A 437 -19.51 -6.84 1.39
CA LEU A 437 -18.41 -6.47 2.29
C LEU A 437 -18.92 -6.19 3.72
N ALA A 438 -18.18 -6.70 4.72
CA ALA A 438 -18.35 -6.34 6.12
C ALA A 438 -17.78 -4.92 6.38
N PRO A 439 -18.22 -4.24 7.45
CA PRO A 439 -17.67 -2.93 7.82
C PRO A 439 -16.15 -2.87 7.90
N LYS A 440 -15.50 -3.90 8.45
CA LYS A 440 -14.03 -3.99 8.51
C LYS A 440 -13.40 -4.07 7.11
N GLU A 441 -14.05 -4.79 6.19
CA GLU A 441 -13.57 -4.93 4.81
C GLU A 441 -13.75 -3.64 4.02
N ILE A 442 -14.80 -2.86 4.29
CA ILE A 442 -14.98 -1.53 3.69
C ILE A 442 -13.95 -0.53 4.21
N TRP A 443 -13.70 -0.55 5.53
CA TRP A 443 -12.88 0.47 6.19
C TRP A 443 -11.39 0.18 6.15
N CYS A 444 -10.98 -1.09 6.25
CA CYS A 444 -9.59 -1.50 6.42
C CYS A 444 -8.96 -2.18 5.20
N ASN A 445 -9.66 -2.28 4.05
CA ASN A 445 -9.04 -2.83 2.85
C ASN A 445 -7.96 -1.88 2.30
N GLU A 446 -6.89 -2.47 1.78
CA GLU A 446 -5.77 -1.73 1.19
C GLU A 446 -5.86 -1.68 -0.34
N SER A 447 -7.10 -1.56 -0.87
CA SER A 447 -7.25 -1.29 -2.31
C SER A 447 -6.46 -0.07 -2.68
N GLN A 448 -5.65 -0.22 -3.71
CA GLN A 448 -4.69 0.78 -4.14
C GLN A 448 -5.39 1.94 -4.90
N GLU A 449 -4.59 2.88 -5.43
CA GLU A 449 -5.05 3.97 -6.29
C GLU A 449 -6.02 4.92 -5.63
N ARG A 450 -5.90 5.11 -4.31
CA ARG A 450 -6.74 6.00 -3.53
C ARG A 450 -5.92 7.05 -2.77
N TYR A 451 -6.51 8.22 -2.62
CA TYR A 451 -6.01 9.30 -1.76
C TYR A 451 -7.14 9.80 -0.86
N THR A 452 -6.79 10.30 0.30
CA THR A 452 -7.68 11.04 1.19
C THR A 452 -7.29 12.51 1.17
N LEU A 453 -8.27 13.38 0.96
CA LEU A 453 -8.07 14.81 0.75
C LEU A 453 -8.88 15.60 1.77
N ALA A 454 -8.28 16.63 2.32
CA ALA A 454 -9.00 17.73 2.97
C ALA A 454 -9.16 18.87 1.94
N VAL A 455 -10.40 19.22 1.64
CA VAL A 455 -10.73 20.20 0.60
C VAL A 455 -11.50 21.36 1.20
N ASN A 456 -11.07 22.59 0.86
CA ASN A 456 -11.80 23.79 1.25
C ASN A 456 -13.19 23.79 0.59
N PRO A 457 -14.30 23.82 1.37
CA PRO A 457 -15.66 23.83 0.82
C PRO A 457 -15.92 24.96 -0.17
N ASP A 458 -15.36 26.14 0.08
CA ASP A 458 -15.56 27.33 -0.77
C ASP A 458 -14.88 27.17 -2.15
N LEU A 459 -13.87 26.32 -2.24
CA LEU A 459 -13.13 26.03 -3.47
C LEU A 459 -13.57 24.71 -4.12
N LEU A 460 -14.56 24.01 -3.56
CA LEU A 460 -15.03 22.73 -4.11
C LEU A 460 -15.41 22.81 -5.61
N PRO A 461 -16.02 23.91 -6.12
CA PRO A 461 -16.31 24.02 -7.55
C PRO A 461 -15.08 24.01 -8.47
N LEU A 462 -13.89 24.22 -7.94
CA LEU A 462 -12.62 24.15 -8.68
C LEU A 462 -11.99 22.75 -8.66
N PHE A 463 -12.47 21.89 -7.74
CA PHE A 463 -12.01 20.48 -7.59
C PHE A 463 -12.76 19.57 -8.57
#